data_d1faa79b45c67e01e50011e7205ab192
#
_entry.id   d1faa79b45c67e01e50011e7205ab192
#
_cell.length_a   1.000
_cell.length_b   1.000
_cell.length_c   1.000
_cell.angle_alpha   90.00
_cell.angle_beta   90.00
_cell.angle_gamma   90.00
#
_symmetry.space_group_name_H-M   'P 1'
#
loop_
_entity.id
_entity.type
_entity.pdbx_description
1 polymer ?
#
loop_
_entity_poly.entity_id
_entity_poly.type
_entity_poly.pdbx_seq_one_letter_code
_entity_poly.pdbx_strand_id
1 'polypeptide(L)'
;MRSPRSLLVSLALVLAAASPALAEPILPGPGSPGHDPALLDLARAYQRQQDVFATLENGLSLDVDFKAEEVQTVKDFFAQAQTDDFKQFSGKHPFEVINAFGEHGDEGNFAGTASVGVAARLIALRAEKAPAAEITAARNAAIRAAQAWHVYGAIGGPGVVARGVRRFSPWAAGEPPFPGVTPDPIPLDNGGGKPLPEPKEAVWRAPVADGFDGWIWLDDTSKDQVSGYALAAAWLWDALHDDPEVPKEVSEALAADLVAFAKSLMLVAPELGIDLCIRDADGRLTSFHDLNPLQVTPEGVLPEDGTLRNGFNAAMALGVIRAAYHVSGDPEIGKYYYEDLVGKRDLPTQAAQSPGFIFVGAATNYSNVNMLALSLALIGRYETDAYVRGKFVEALEKQFWDAGSDRDASHVEQAWFDAIYGAYSVKSPSGLRARITNNLGGFPAPPAFERDRVNCDEAEITAGECLAVDGVTKITLMPTPGHGGGAVAKDIVPMSVRPDSDFHWRSDPHEVNGNASTLMDPGGDLLAAYWLSRASALGGGDANISPFARAPLPYVLDDGGAGGAGGAGSGGAGGGGSGAAPPEESGCSACTAAGAERASMPALGGAGALLGLALLMARRARRRA
;
A
#
# COMPACT_ATOMS: atom_id res chain seq x y z
N MET A 1 -32.73 -82.83 1.73
CA MET A 1 -31.53 -82.07 2.03
C MET A 1 -31.60 -80.76 1.25
N ARG A 2 -31.97 -79.64 1.86
CA ARG A 2 -32.13 -78.34 1.23
C ARG A 2 -31.03 -77.44 1.80
N SER A 3 -30.19 -76.88 0.92
CA SER A 3 -29.13 -75.93 1.22
C SER A 3 -29.70 -74.51 1.47
N PRO A 4 -29.25 -73.78 2.46
CA PRO A 4 -29.65 -72.41 2.63
C PRO A 4 -28.76 -71.47 1.79
N ARG A 5 -29.39 -70.65 0.96
CA ARG A 5 -28.76 -69.49 0.25
C ARG A 5 -28.56 -68.36 1.21
N SER A 6 -27.30 -67.99 1.47
CA SER A 6 -26.91 -66.77 2.19
C SER A 6 -27.11 -65.56 1.32
N LEU A 7 -27.98 -64.67 1.74
CA LEU A 7 -28.15 -63.30 1.16
C LEU A 7 -27.06 -62.40 1.74
N LEU A 8 -26.06 -62.06 0.94
CA LEU A 8 -25.12 -60.98 1.25
C LEU A 8 -25.76 -59.64 0.82
N VAL A 9 -26.20 -58.85 1.78
CA VAL A 9 -26.62 -57.46 1.58
C VAL A 9 -25.36 -56.61 1.65
N SER A 10 -24.88 -56.13 0.50
CA SER A 10 -23.81 -55.13 0.42
C SER A 10 -24.36 -53.75 0.78
N LEU A 11 -24.02 -53.30 1.96
CA LEU A 11 -24.29 -51.90 2.41
C LEU A 11 -23.21 -51.01 1.77
N ALA A 12 -23.54 -50.39 0.65
CA ALA A 12 -22.70 -49.35 0.04
C ALA A 12 -22.83 -48.08 0.90
N LEU A 13 -21.83 -47.84 1.76
CA LEU A 13 -21.67 -46.59 2.48
C LEU A 13 -21.23 -45.54 1.45
N VAL A 14 -22.17 -44.69 1.00
CA VAL A 14 -21.84 -43.48 0.24
C VAL A 14 -21.27 -42.50 1.24
N LEU A 15 -19.95 -42.48 1.37
CA LEU A 15 -19.23 -41.34 1.94
C LEU A 15 -19.42 -40.16 0.99
N ALA A 16 -20.41 -39.33 1.26
CA ALA A 16 -20.45 -37.99 0.74
C ALA A 16 -19.20 -37.27 1.30
N ALA A 17 -18.14 -37.21 0.50
CA ALA A 17 -17.04 -36.29 0.78
C ALA A 17 -17.67 -34.90 0.83
N ALA A 18 -17.86 -34.38 2.04
CA ALA A 18 -18.15 -32.97 2.23
C ALA A 18 -16.99 -32.22 1.58
N SER A 19 -17.22 -31.63 0.43
CA SER A 19 -16.28 -30.66 -0.14
C SER A 19 -16.00 -29.65 0.98
N PRO A 20 -14.74 -29.33 1.28
CA PRO A 20 -14.47 -28.27 2.24
C PRO A 20 -15.28 -27.06 1.79
N ALA A 21 -16.14 -26.55 2.67
CA ALA A 21 -16.88 -25.33 2.39
C ALA A 21 -15.82 -24.28 2.04
N LEU A 22 -15.86 -23.79 0.81
CA LEU A 22 -15.00 -22.70 0.38
C LEU A 22 -15.22 -21.58 1.40
N ALA A 23 -14.15 -21.09 2.01
CA ALA A 23 -14.24 -20.03 2.98
C ALA A 23 -14.96 -18.83 2.33
N GLU A 24 -15.93 -18.25 3.05
CA GLU A 24 -16.79 -17.21 2.52
C GLU A 24 -15.98 -15.92 2.26
N PRO A 25 -16.14 -15.23 1.11
CA PRO A 25 -15.47 -13.96 0.86
C PRO A 25 -15.76 -12.93 1.95
N ILE A 26 -14.83 -12.01 2.18
CA ILE A 26 -15.05 -10.89 3.13
C ILE A 26 -16.29 -10.11 2.70
N LEU A 27 -16.37 -9.70 1.42
CA LEU A 27 -17.58 -9.14 0.82
C LEU A 27 -18.14 -10.11 -0.22
N PRO A 28 -19.38 -10.62 -0.05
CA PRO A 28 -20.00 -11.53 -0.99
C PRO A 28 -20.27 -10.89 -2.36
N GLY A 29 -20.09 -11.66 -3.43
CA GLY A 29 -20.39 -11.26 -4.79
C GLY A 29 -21.87 -11.38 -5.19
N PRO A 30 -22.26 -10.90 -6.39
CA PRO A 30 -23.60 -11.01 -6.92
C PRO A 30 -24.12 -12.45 -6.87
N GLY A 31 -25.37 -12.62 -6.43
CA GLY A 31 -25.99 -13.93 -6.29
C GLY A 31 -25.64 -14.68 -5.00
N SER A 32 -24.71 -14.20 -4.19
CA SER A 32 -24.36 -14.77 -2.89
C SER A 32 -25.18 -14.14 -1.76
N PRO A 33 -25.51 -14.90 -0.69
CA PRO A 33 -26.14 -14.31 0.50
C PRO A 33 -25.28 -13.19 1.10
N GLY A 34 -25.89 -12.08 1.47
CA GLY A 34 -25.18 -10.93 2.06
C GLY A 34 -24.51 -10.02 1.01
N HIS A 35 -24.71 -10.24 -0.29
CA HIS A 35 -24.27 -9.29 -1.31
C HIS A 35 -24.95 -7.92 -1.14
N ASP A 36 -24.15 -6.87 -1.19
CA ASP A 36 -24.61 -5.48 -1.15
C ASP A 36 -24.50 -4.87 -2.57
N PRO A 37 -25.64 -4.70 -3.29
CA PRO A 37 -25.62 -4.12 -4.63
C PRO A 37 -25.24 -2.64 -4.63
N ALA A 38 -25.52 -1.89 -3.56
CA ALA A 38 -25.18 -0.48 -3.49
C ALA A 38 -23.65 -0.26 -3.43
N LEU A 39 -22.94 -1.11 -2.70
CA LEU A 39 -21.48 -1.08 -2.70
C LEU A 39 -20.87 -1.46 -4.06
N LEU A 40 -21.49 -2.41 -4.78
CA LEU A 40 -21.04 -2.75 -6.13
C LEU A 40 -21.25 -1.57 -7.09
N ASP A 41 -22.39 -0.91 -7.01
CA ASP A 41 -22.69 0.25 -7.84
C ASP A 41 -21.75 1.42 -7.52
N LEU A 42 -21.43 1.64 -6.25
CA LEU A 42 -20.44 2.63 -5.84
C LEU A 42 -19.03 2.28 -6.38
N ALA A 43 -18.60 1.03 -6.27
CA ALA A 43 -17.32 0.59 -6.81
C ALA A 43 -17.25 0.74 -8.35
N ARG A 44 -18.35 0.48 -9.06
CA ARG A 44 -18.45 0.73 -10.51
C ARG A 44 -18.37 2.22 -10.85
N ALA A 45 -18.99 3.07 -10.04
CA ALA A 45 -18.90 4.52 -10.24
C ALA A 45 -17.48 5.04 -10.06
N TYR A 46 -16.76 4.56 -9.04
CA TYR A 46 -15.33 4.86 -8.86
C TYR A 46 -14.46 4.27 -9.98
N GLN A 47 -14.78 3.08 -10.47
CA GLN A 47 -14.08 2.52 -11.62
C GLN A 47 -14.25 3.39 -12.86
N ARG A 48 -15.48 3.92 -13.09
CA ARG A 48 -15.74 4.89 -14.17
C ARG A 48 -14.89 6.15 -14.00
N GLN A 49 -14.75 6.67 -12.79
CA GLN A 49 -13.90 7.81 -12.49
C GLN A 49 -12.42 7.53 -12.80
N GLN A 50 -11.91 6.37 -12.42
CA GLN A 50 -10.57 5.92 -12.78
C GLN A 50 -10.37 5.87 -14.29
N ASP A 51 -11.27 5.19 -15.00
CA ASP A 51 -11.16 4.95 -16.45
C ASP A 51 -11.27 6.25 -17.26
N VAL A 52 -12.06 7.24 -16.79
CA VAL A 52 -12.32 8.49 -17.55
C VAL A 52 -11.28 9.57 -17.24
N PHE A 53 -10.73 9.62 -16.01
CA PHE A 53 -9.87 10.73 -15.60
C PHE A 53 -8.58 10.28 -14.91
N ALA A 54 -8.66 9.53 -13.81
CA ALA A 54 -7.54 9.37 -12.90
C ALA A 54 -6.35 8.56 -13.49
N THR A 55 -6.59 7.68 -14.47
CA THR A 55 -5.53 6.88 -15.10
C THR A 55 -5.11 7.40 -16.48
N LEU A 56 -5.58 8.57 -16.89
CA LEU A 56 -5.38 9.04 -18.27
C LEU A 56 -3.94 9.43 -18.58
N GLU A 57 -3.20 9.97 -17.62
CA GLU A 57 -1.85 10.47 -17.91
C GLU A 57 -0.90 9.32 -18.24
N ASN A 58 -0.78 8.36 -17.33
CA ASN A 58 0.26 7.35 -17.40
C ASN A 58 -0.23 5.91 -17.17
N GLY A 59 -1.53 5.71 -16.94
CA GLY A 59 -2.11 4.38 -16.65
C GLY A 59 -2.18 4.03 -15.17
N LEU A 60 -1.64 4.87 -14.28
CA LEU A 60 -1.69 4.73 -12.82
C LEU A 60 -2.73 5.67 -12.23
N SER A 61 -3.20 5.33 -11.04
CA SER A 61 -4.22 6.10 -10.31
C SER A 61 -3.60 7.38 -9.72
N LEU A 62 -3.97 8.54 -10.25
CA LEU A 62 -3.48 9.86 -9.86
C LEU A 62 -4.62 10.77 -9.45
N ASP A 63 -4.34 11.71 -8.58
CA ASP A 63 -5.23 12.83 -8.29
C ASP A 63 -5.37 13.70 -9.53
N VAL A 64 -6.54 14.30 -9.69
CA VAL A 64 -6.85 15.12 -10.85
C VAL A 64 -7.33 16.49 -10.40
N ASP A 65 -6.51 17.52 -10.64
CA ASP A 65 -6.91 18.90 -10.45
C ASP A 65 -7.62 19.42 -11.70
N PHE A 66 -8.87 19.84 -11.55
CA PHE A 66 -9.67 20.37 -12.64
C PHE A 66 -9.63 21.89 -12.70
N LYS A 67 -9.80 22.44 -13.90
CA LYS A 67 -10.06 23.87 -14.06
C LYS A 67 -11.33 24.24 -13.30
N ALA A 68 -11.28 25.27 -12.49
CA ALA A 68 -12.39 25.66 -11.61
C ALA A 68 -13.72 25.85 -12.36
N GLU A 69 -13.67 26.43 -13.58
CA GLU A 69 -14.82 26.63 -14.45
C GLU A 69 -15.39 25.32 -15.03
N GLU A 70 -14.65 24.21 -14.98
CA GLU A 70 -15.06 22.92 -15.53
C GLU A 70 -15.59 21.93 -14.47
N VAL A 71 -15.43 22.23 -13.20
CA VAL A 71 -15.88 21.36 -12.09
C VAL A 71 -17.34 21.01 -12.22
N GLN A 72 -18.21 21.96 -12.60
CA GLN A 72 -19.63 21.68 -12.78
C GLN A 72 -19.89 20.76 -13.99
N THR A 73 -19.17 20.92 -15.09
CA THR A 73 -19.25 20.04 -16.26
C THR A 73 -18.91 18.58 -15.88
N VAL A 74 -17.89 18.38 -15.06
CA VAL A 74 -17.50 17.06 -14.57
C VAL A 74 -18.58 16.47 -13.66
N LYS A 75 -19.13 17.25 -12.72
CA LYS A 75 -20.25 16.83 -11.86
C LYS A 75 -21.47 16.41 -12.68
N ASP A 76 -21.83 17.19 -13.70
CA ASP A 76 -22.97 16.90 -14.58
C ASP A 76 -22.74 15.61 -15.40
N PHE A 77 -21.50 15.35 -15.82
CA PHE A 77 -21.14 14.09 -16.48
C PHE A 77 -21.37 12.88 -15.60
N PHE A 78 -20.98 12.91 -14.34
CA PHE A 78 -21.20 11.79 -13.41
C PHE A 78 -22.67 11.66 -12.98
N ALA A 79 -23.43 12.75 -12.96
CA ALA A 79 -24.85 12.73 -12.63
C ALA A 79 -25.73 12.06 -13.71
N GLN A 80 -25.22 11.93 -14.94
CA GLN A 80 -25.95 11.28 -16.03
C GLN A 80 -25.41 9.86 -16.29
N ALA A 81 -26.28 8.96 -16.77
CA ALA A 81 -25.95 7.57 -17.08
C ALA A 81 -25.92 7.24 -18.58
N GLN A 82 -25.95 8.26 -19.46
CA GLN A 82 -26.18 8.06 -20.90
C GLN A 82 -24.92 7.60 -21.65
N THR A 83 -23.73 8.01 -21.21
CA THR A 83 -22.46 7.66 -21.85
C THR A 83 -21.30 7.70 -20.86
N ASP A 84 -20.30 6.84 -21.07
CA ASP A 84 -19.01 6.88 -20.39
C ASP A 84 -17.95 7.67 -21.18
N ASP A 85 -18.31 8.17 -22.36
CA ASP A 85 -17.45 9.02 -23.18
C ASP A 85 -17.66 10.50 -22.82
N PHE A 86 -16.69 11.05 -22.07
CA PHE A 86 -16.72 12.46 -21.65
C PHE A 86 -16.73 13.42 -22.84
N LYS A 87 -16.01 13.09 -23.92
CA LYS A 87 -15.97 13.93 -25.13
C LYS A 87 -17.32 13.94 -25.83
N GLN A 88 -18.01 12.79 -25.90
CA GLN A 88 -19.36 12.73 -26.43
C GLN A 88 -20.34 13.55 -25.60
N PHE A 89 -20.19 13.56 -24.28
CA PHE A 89 -21.04 14.31 -23.37
C PHE A 89 -20.79 15.82 -23.44
N SER A 90 -19.53 16.24 -23.28
CA SER A 90 -19.16 17.65 -23.08
C SER A 90 -18.74 18.38 -24.37
N GLY A 91 -18.42 17.63 -25.43
CA GLY A 91 -17.74 18.15 -26.62
C GLY A 91 -16.26 18.42 -26.45
N LYS A 92 -15.69 18.19 -25.26
CA LYS A 92 -14.29 18.45 -24.89
C LYS A 92 -13.55 17.13 -24.63
N HIS A 93 -12.26 17.09 -25.00
CA HIS A 93 -11.39 16.00 -24.54
C HIS A 93 -11.17 16.13 -23.03
N PRO A 94 -11.05 15.04 -22.25
CA PRO A 94 -10.77 15.12 -20.80
C PRO A 94 -9.59 16.04 -20.45
N PHE A 95 -8.50 16.03 -21.22
CA PHE A 95 -7.35 16.91 -20.99
C PHE A 95 -7.63 18.41 -21.14
N GLU A 96 -8.72 18.78 -21.81
CA GLU A 96 -9.10 20.20 -21.95
C GLU A 96 -9.75 20.75 -20.67
N VAL A 97 -10.27 19.89 -19.80
CA VAL A 97 -10.91 20.26 -18.53
C VAL A 97 -10.00 20.07 -17.33
N ILE A 98 -8.94 19.27 -17.45
CA ILE A 98 -7.95 19.02 -16.41
C ILE A 98 -6.94 20.19 -16.39
N ASN A 99 -6.57 20.64 -15.20
CA ASN A 99 -5.51 21.60 -14.97
C ASN A 99 -4.16 20.90 -14.80
N ALA A 100 -4.11 19.86 -13.95
CA ALA A 100 -2.92 19.07 -13.69
C ALA A 100 -3.28 17.69 -13.14
N PHE A 101 -2.34 16.75 -13.23
CA PHE A 101 -2.33 15.53 -12.42
C PHE A 101 -1.39 15.74 -11.22
N GLY A 102 -1.82 15.23 -10.07
CA GLY A 102 -1.11 15.40 -8.80
C GLY A 102 -0.47 14.12 -8.28
N GLU A 103 0.22 14.25 -7.16
CA GLU A 103 0.76 13.16 -6.34
C GLU A 103 1.83 12.27 -7.00
N HIS A 104 2.54 12.77 -8.03
CA HIS A 104 3.65 12.03 -8.64
C HIS A 104 4.77 11.69 -7.64
N GLY A 105 4.95 12.50 -6.60
CA GLY A 105 5.93 12.25 -5.54
C GLY A 105 5.60 11.05 -4.65
N ASP A 106 4.31 10.70 -4.55
CA ASP A 106 3.77 9.59 -3.75
C ASP A 106 3.09 8.50 -4.61
N GLU A 107 3.26 8.57 -5.92
CA GLU A 107 2.62 7.71 -6.91
C GLU A 107 2.87 6.22 -6.64
N GLY A 108 4.10 5.83 -6.29
CA GLY A 108 4.43 4.45 -5.99
C GLY A 108 3.59 3.86 -4.87
N ASN A 109 3.35 4.63 -3.82
CA ASN A 109 2.55 4.22 -2.68
C ASN A 109 1.05 4.21 -3.00
N PHE A 110 0.52 5.29 -3.57
CA PHE A 110 -0.90 5.48 -3.81
C PHE A 110 -1.42 4.62 -4.97
N ALA A 111 -0.80 4.74 -6.13
CA ALA A 111 -1.15 3.90 -7.26
C ALA A 111 -0.80 2.42 -7.02
N GLY A 112 0.24 2.14 -6.20
CA GLY A 112 0.58 0.79 -5.76
C GLY A 112 -0.57 0.15 -4.99
N THR A 113 -1.15 0.86 -4.02
CA THR A 113 -2.33 0.42 -3.28
C THR A 113 -3.54 0.25 -4.23
N ALA A 114 -3.81 1.23 -5.09
CA ALA A 114 -4.91 1.17 -6.06
C ALA A 114 -4.79 -0.03 -7.01
N SER A 115 -3.57 -0.40 -7.40
CA SER A 115 -3.30 -1.53 -8.30
C SER A 115 -3.67 -2.89 -7.70
N VAL A 116 -3.71 -3.02 -6.37
CA VAL A 116 -4.30 -4.19 -5.73
C VAL A 116 -5.77 -4.32 -6.09
N GLY A 117 -6.51 -3.21 -6.08
CA GLY A 117 -7.91 -3.17 -6.51
C GLY A 117 -8.08 -3.60 -7.97
N VAL A 118 -7.19 -3.15 -8.86
CA VAL A 118 -7.20 -3.52 -10.29
C VAL A 118 -6.96 -5.02 -10.47
N ALA A 119 -5.94 -5.58 -9.84
CA ALA A 119 -5.61 -7.01 -9.92
C ALA A 119 -6.69 -7.89 -9.25
N ALA A 120 -7.10 -7.53 -8.04
CA ALA A 120 -8.10 -8.26 -7.27
C ALA A 120 -9.48 -8.26 -7.97
N ARG A 121 -9.83 -7.17 -8.68
CA ARG A 121 -11.04 -7.13 -9.52
C ARG A 121 -11.02 -8.22 -10.57
N LEU A 122 -9.94 -8.34 -11.32
CA LEU A 122 -9.82 -9.37 -12.36
C LEU A 122 -9.90 -10.78 -11.76
N ILE A 123 -9.19 -11.01 -10.65
CA ILE A 123 -9.21 -12.30 -9.93
C ILE A 123 -10.62 -12.63 -9.43
N ALA A 124 -11.30 -11.68 -8.77
CA ALA A 124 -12.66 -11.89 -8.25
C ALA A 124 -13.67 -12.16 -9.37
N LEU A 125 -13.68 -11.34 -10.43
CA LEU A 125 -14.62 -11.50 -11.55
C LEU A 125 -14.44 -12.84 -12.27
N ARG A 126 -13.21 -13.34 -12.40
CA ARG A 126 -12.96 -14.68 -12.94
C ARG A 126 -13.48 -15.78 -12.03
N ALA A 127 -13.19 -15.70 -10.73
CA ALA A 127 -13.65 -16.66 -9.75
C ALA A 127 -15.19 -16.74 -9.68
N GLU A 128 -15.86 -15.60 -9.80
CA GLU A 128 -17.32 -15.46 -9.82
C GLU A 128 -17.95 -15.81 -11.16
N LYS A 129 -17.15 -16.01 -12.21
CA LYS A 129 -17.63 -16.23 -13.59
C LYS A 129 -18.53 -15.07 -14.07
N ALA A 130 -18.10 -13.85 -13.79
CA ALA A 130 -18.79 -12.63 -14.20
C ALA A 130 -18.96 -12.56 -15.74
N PRO A 131 -19.82 -11.67 -16.26
CA PRO A 131 -19.98 -11.48 -17.70
C PRO A 131 -18.65 -11.24 -18.41
N ALA A 132 -18.46 -11.87 -19.57
CA ALA A 132 -17.20 -11.79 -20.32
C ALA A 132 -16.75 -10.34 -20.61
N ALA A 133 -17.69 -9.44 -20.85
CA ALA A 133 -17.38 -8.02 -21.07
C ALA A 133 -16.73 -7.36 -19.82
N GLU A 134 -17.20 -7.70 -18.61
CA GLU A 134 -16.64 -7.18 -17.36
C GLU A 134 -15.23 -7.74 -17.11
N ILE A 135 -15.03 -9.04 -17.38
CA ILE A 135 -13.70 -9.69 -17.27
C ILE A 135 -12.74 -9.05 -18.27
N THR A 136 -13.16 -8.83 -19.52
CA THR A 136 -12.34 -8.19 -20.55
C THR A 136 -11.96 -6.76 -20.16
N ALA A 137 -12.91 -5.97 -19.64
CA ALA A 137 -12.63 -4.61 -19.17
C ALA A 137 -11.63 -4.60 -18.01
N ALA A 138 -11.79 -5.51 -17.03
CA ALA A 138 -10.87 -5.64 -15.91
C ALA A 138 -9.47 -6.10 -16.35
N ARG A 139 -9.39 -7.04 -17.31
CA ARG A 139 -8.12 -7.47 -17.90
C ARG A 139 -7.39 -6.32 -18.60
N ASN A 140 -8.10 -5.55 -19.42
CA ASN A 140 -7.51 -4.41 -20.11
C ASN A 140 -6.98 -3.35 -19.13
N ALA A 141 -7.72 -3.08 -18.05
CA ALA A 141 -7.24 -2.20 -16.99
C ALA A 141 -5.97 -2.74 -16.32
N ALA A 142 -5.93 -4.04 -16.01
CA ALA A 142 -4.76 -4.68 -15.42
C ALA A 142 -3.53 -4.66 -16.36
N ILE A 143 -3.72 -4.87 -17.66
CA ILE A 143 -2.65 -4.76 -18.67
C ILE A 143 -2.10 -3.33 -18.71
N ARG A 144 -2.97 -2.31 -18.76
CA ARG A 144 -2.53 -0.90 -18.77
C ARG A 144 -1.75 -0.55 -17.51
N ALA A 145 -2.24 -0.96 -16.34
CA ALA A 145 -1.53 -0.75 -15.08
C ALA A 145 -0.17 -1.48 -15.07
N ALA A 146 -0.11 -2.72 -15.55
CA ALA A 146 1.14 -3.48 -15.64
C ALA A 146 2.16 -2.82 -16.56
N GLN A 147 1.74 -2.30 -17.70
CA GLN A 147 2.58 -1.55 -18.62
C GLN A 147 3.12 -0.25 -18.00
N ALA A 148 2.29 0.46 -17.25
CA ALA A 148 2.70 1.65 -16.51
C ALA A 148 3.70 1.32 -15.40
N TRP A 149 3.49 0.23 -14.66
CA TRP A 149 4.46 -0.24 -13.66
C TRP A 149 5.77 -0.74 -14.26
N HIS A 150 5.76 -1.26 -15.49
CA HIS A 150 6.99 -1.53 -16.23
C HIS A 150 7.76 -0.24 -16.52
N VAL A 151 7.09 0.82 -16.97
CA VAL A 151 7.74 2.14 -17.11
C VAL A 151 8.36 2.58 -15.79
N TYR A 152 7.57 2.50 -14.70
CA TYR A 152 7.98 2.89 -13.36
C TYR A 152 9.22 2.12 -12.84
N GLY A 153 9.30 0.82 -13.11
CA GLY A 153 10.37 -0.07 -12.67
C GLY A 153 11.61 -0.08 -13.55
N ALA A 154 11.53 0.40 -14.80
CA ALA A 154 12.59 0.23 -15.79
C ALA A 154 13.18 1.55 -16.34
N ILE A 155 12.42 2.65 -16.32
CA ILE A 155 12.81 3.92 -16.97
C ILE A 155 14.13 4.50 -16.45
N GLY A 156 14.43 4.30 -15.16
CA GLY A 156 15.67 4.73 -14.51
C GLY A 156 16.87 3.80 -14.76
N GLY A 157 16.68 2.71 -15.52
CA GLY A 157 17.68 1.67 -15.73
C GLY A 157 17.53 0.48 -14.77
N PRO A 158 18.28 -0.61 -14.98
CA PRO A 158 18.10 -1.84 -14.22
C PRO A 158 18.27 -1.64 -12.70
N GLY A 159 17.25 -1.98 -11.93
CA GLY A 159 17.27 -1.92 -10.45
C GLY A 159 17.04 -0.52 -9.89
N VAL A 160 16.76 0.48 -10.71
CA VAL A 160 16.37 1.83 -10.30
C VAL A 160 14.88 2.00 -10.52
N VAL A 161 14.15 2.16 -9.44
CA VAL A 161 12.69 2.37 -9.45
C VAL A 161 12.42 3.88 -9.42
N ALA A 162 11.54 4.35 -10.28
CA ALA A 162 11.11 5.74 -10.28
C ALA A 162 10.38 6.11 -8.96
N ARG A 163 10.38 7.38 -8.60
CA ARG A 163 9.49 7.93 -7.57
C ARG A 163 8.11 8.27 -8.15
N GLY A 164 8.09 8.68 -9.42
CA GLY A 164 6.90 8.95 -10.21
C GLY A 164 7.25 8.98 -11.68
N VAL A 165 6.26 8.73 -12.53
CA VAL A 165 6.46 8.76 -13.99
C VAL A 165 5.42 9.66 -14.64
N ARG A 166 5.83 10.38 -15.65
CA ARG A 166 4.97 11.30 -16.36
C ARG A 166 5.14 11.18 -17.86
N ARG A 167 4.00 11.18 -18.54
CA ARG A 167 3.99 11.24 -20.00
C ARG A 167 3.88 12.71 -20.45
N PHE A 168 4.66 13.11 -21.44
CA PHE A 168 4.63 14.48 -21.99
C PHE A 168 4.22 14.54 -23.46
N SER A 169 3.97 13.40 -24.08
CA SER A 169 3.47 13.35 -25.45
C SER A 169 2.10 12.65 -25.51
N PRO A 170 1.18 13.10 -26.37
CA PRO A 170 -0.14 12.47 -26.53
C PRO A 170 -0.04 10.98 -26.82
N TRP A 171 -1.04 10.20 -26.37
CA TRP A 171 -1.14 8.77 -26.65
C TRP A 171 -1.43 8.49 -28.12
N ALA A 172 -2.23 9.36 -28.74
CA ALA A 172 -2.59 9.24 -30.14
C ALA A 172 -2.45 10.56 -30.90
N ALA A 173 -2.24 10.48 -32.20
CA ALA A 173 -2.17 11.66 -33.04
C ALA A 173 -3.50 12.44 -33.03
N GLY A 174 -3.41 13.74 -32.79
CA GLY A 174 -4.58 14.63 -32.74
C GLY A 174 -5.24 14.76 -31.37
N GLU A 175 -4.75 14.09 -30.34
CA GLU A 175 -5.12 14.39 -28.95
C GLU A 175 -4.50 15.71 -28.50
N PRO A 176 -5.15 16.43 -27.57
CA PRO A 176 -4.56 17.60 -26.93
C PRO A 176 -3.28 17.23 -26.18
N PRO A 177 -2.37 18.19 -25.93
CA PRO A 177 -1.22 17.96 -25.07
C PRO A 177 -1.67 17.64 -23.65
N PHE A 178 -0.83 16.92 -22.90
CA PHE A 178 -1.09 16.64 -21.50
C PHE A 178 -1.21 17.94 -20.70
N PRO A 179 -2.16 18.01 -19.77
CA PRO A 179 -2.35 19.19 -18.91
C PRO A 179 -1.20 19.31 -17.89
N GLY A 180 -0.99 20.53 -17.44
CA GLY A 180 0.03 20.87 -16.46
C GLY A 180 1.40 21.19 -17.06
N VAL A 181 2.31 21.66 -16.22
CA VAL A 181 3.66 22.03 -16.62
C VAL A 181 4.52 20.77 -16.76
N THR A 182 5.11 20.59 -17.93
CA THR A 182 6.14 19.56 -18.13
C THR A 182 7.48 20.14 -17.66
N PRO A 183 8.13 19.60 -16.63
CA PRO A 183 9.41 20.08 -16.17
C PRO A 183 10.51 19.74 -17.20
N ASP A 184 11.53 20.58 -17.29
CA ASP A 184 12.74 20.26 -18.06
C ASP A 184 13.51 19.13 -17.35
N PRO A 185 13.78 18.01 -18.02
CA PRO A 185 14.47 16.89 -17.39
C PRO A 185 15.94 17.22 -17.14
N ILE A 186 16.43 16.85 -15.97
CA ILE A 186 17.82 17.02 -15.59
C ILE A 186 18.62 15.80 -16.06
N PRO A 187 19.77 15.96 -16.71
CA PRO A 187 20.63 14.85 -17.12
C PRO A 187 21.22 14.14 -15.89
N LEU A 188 21.59 12.86 -16.07
CA LEU A 188 22.34 12.12 -15.05
C LEU A 188 23.71 12.77 -14.83
N ASP A 189 24.19 12.68 -13.60
CA ASP A 189 25.54 13.13 -13.23
C ASP A 189 26.63 12.17 -13.76
N ASN A 190 26.29 10.89 -13.93
CA ASN A 190 27.22 9.83 -14.38
C ASN A 190 28.53 9.80 -13.59
N GLY A 191 28.50 10.16 -12.30
CA GLY A 191 29.66 10.25 -11.44
C GLY A 191 30.56 11.48 -11.71
N GLY A 192 30.09 12.44 -12.50
CA GLY A 192 30.84 13.65 -12.88
C GLY A 192 30.98 14.71 -11.79
N GLY A 193 30.46 14.46 -10.60
CA GLY A 193 30.68 15.29 -9.42
C GLY A 193 29.84 16.58 -9.38
N LYS A 194 28.83 16.72 -10.22
CA LYS A 194 27.87 17.83 -10.09
C LYS A 194 26.82 17.47 -9.05
N PRO A 195 26.68 18.25 -7.97
CA PRO A 195 25.63 17.99 -6.99
C PRO A 195 24.26 18.11 -7.67
N LEU A 196 23.34 17.18 -7.31
CA LEU A 196 21.94 17.33 -7.68
C LEU A 196 21.40 18.64 -7.10
N PRO A 197 20.46 19.30 -7.81
CA PRO A 197 19.72 20.41 -7.21
C PRO A 197 18.99 19.94 -5.95
N GLU A 198 18.88 20.81 -4.97
CA GLU A 198 18.04 20.57 -3.80
C GLU A 198 16.63 21.15 -4.07
N PRO A 199 15.56 20.51 -3.61
CA PRO A 199 15.56 19.18 -2.98
C PRO A 199 15.75 18.06 -4.01
N LYS A 200 16.51 17.02 -3.66
CA LYS A 200 16.76 15.84 -4.51
C LYS A 200 15.46 15.13 -4.92
N GLU A 201 14.50 15.09 -4.01
CA GLU A 201 13.20 14.43 -4.17
C GLU A 201 12.35 14.98 -5.32
N ALA A 202 12.71 16.10 -5.89
CA ALA A 202 11.98 16.76 -6.98
C ALA A 202 12.72 16.73 -8.33
N VAL A 203 13.66 15.81 -8.54
CA VAL A 203 14.50 15.78 -9.74
C VAL A 203 13.85 14.98 -10.85
N TRP A 204 13.30 15.67 -11.83
CA TRP A 204 12.80 15.04 -13.06
C TRP A 204 13.94 14.72 -14.02
N ARG A 205 13.91 13.51 -14.58
CA ARG A 205 14.93 12.95 -15.48
C ARG A 205 14.34 12.59 -16.84
N ALA A 206 15.18 12.66 -17.87
CA ALA A 206 14.94 11.95 -19.13
C ALA A 206 15.09 10.43 -18.90
N PRO A 207 14.44 9.58 -19.73
CA PRO A 207 14.65 8.15 -19.67
C PRO A 207 16.11 7.75 -19.74
N VAL A 208 16.51 6.79 -18.92
CA VAL A 208 17.86 6.18 -18.96
C VAL A 208 17.86 4.94 -19.86
N ALA A 209 16.80 4.14 -19.76
CA ALA A 209 16.60 2.97 -20.59
C ALA A 209 15.93 3.34 -21.92
N ASP A 210 16.26 2.57 -22.97
CA ASP A 210 15.66 2.71 -24.30
C ASP A 210 14.17 2.28 -24.29
N GLY A 211 13.38 2.85 -25.19
CA GLY A 211 11.98 2.47 -25.41
C GLY A 211 10.96 3.30 -24.62
N PHE A 212 11.40 4.27 -23.84
CA PHE A 212 10.52 5.17 -23.08
C PHE A 212 10.44 6.59 -23.65
N ASP A 213 10.54 6.72 -24.98
CA ASP A 213 10.36 8.00 -25.66
C ASP A 213 9.00 8.62 -25.31
N GLY A 214 8.98 9.90 -24.99
CA GLY A 214 7.76 10.62 -24.58
C GLY A 214 7.42 10.52 -23.09
N TRP A 215 8.32 9.92 -22.29
CA TRP A 215 8.22 9.87 -20.84
C TRP A 215 9.33 10.70 -20.17
N ILE A 216 9.03 11.15 -18.96
CA ILE A 216 9.98 11.63 -17.97
C ILE A 216 9.68 10.95 -16.65
N TRP A 217 10.64 10.93 -15.75
CA TRP A 217 10.47 10.28 -14.45
C TRP A 217 11.11 11.10 -13.33
N LEU A 218 10.54 10.97 -12.15
CA LEU A 218 11.04 11.58 -10.92
C LEU A 218 12.02 10.61 -10.27
N ASP A 219 13.23 11.08 -10.02
CA ASP A 219 14.29 10.32 -9.36
C ASP A 219 14.22 10.45 -7.84
N ASP A 220 15.13 9.82 -7.12
CA ASP A 220 15.21 9.82 -5.65
C ASP A 220 13.99 9.14 -5.00
N THR A 221 13.65 7.94 -5.46
CA THR A 221 12.55 7.15 -4.89
C THR A 221 12.78 6.83 -3.41
N SER A 222 11.69 6.61 -2.68
CA SER A 222 11.73 6.35 -1.23
C SER A 222 11.14 4.98 -0.89
N LYS A 223 11.36 4.52 0.33
CA LYS A 223 10.93 3.19 0.81
C LYS A 223 9.42 2.95 0.72
N ASP A 224 8.61 3.99 0.84
CA ASP A 224 7.16 3.94 0.66
C ASP A 224 6.78 3.66 -0.79
N GLN A 225 7.44 4.32 -1.74
CA GLN A 225 7.19 4.13 -3.17
C GLN A 225 7.53 2.70 -3.60
N VAL A 226 8.69 2.19 -3.20
CA VAL A 226 9.11 0.83 -3.59
C VAL A 226 8.27 -0.27 -2.93
N SER A 227 7.70 -0.02 -1.76
CA SER A 227 6.78 -0.98 -1.11
C SER A 227 5.48 -1.11 -1.91
N GLY A 228 4.90 0.01 -2.34
CA GLY A 228 3.70 0.00 -3.20
C GLY A 228 4.00 -0.55 -4.60
N TYR A 229 5.16 -0.21 -5.18
CA TYR A 229 5.62 -0.80 -6.45
C TYR A 229 5.70 -2.33 -6.38
N ALA A 230 6.37 -2.88 -5.36
CA ALA A 230 6.50 -4.32 -5.20
C ALA A 230 5.14 -5.01 -5.00
N LEU A 231 4.22 -4.38 -4.26
CA LEU A 231 2.86 -4.87 -4.08
C LEU A 231 2.10 -4.90 -5.40
N ALA A 232 2.11 -3.80 -6.16
CA ALA A 232 1.45 -3.69 -7.44
C ALA A 232 1.97 -4.72 -8.45
N ALA A 233 3.30 -4.79 -8.60
CA ALA A 233 3.94 -5.71 -9.54
C ALA A 233 3.58 -7.18 -9.25
N ALA A 234 3.63 -7.60 -7.98
CA ALA A 234 3.32 -8.97 -7.60
C ALA A 234 1.82 -9.31 -7.78
N TRP A 235 0.90 -8.41 -7.40
CA TRP A 235 -0.53 -8.63 -7.57
C TRP A 235 -0.96 -8.65 -9.05
N LEU A 236 -0.42 -7.74 -9.86
CA LEU A 236 -0.69 -7.71 -11.30
C LEU A 236 -0.10 -8.92 -12.00
N TRP A 237 1.10 -9.36 -11.59
CA TRP A 237 1.68 -10.60 -12.09
C TRP A 237 0.77 -11.79 -11.82
N ASP A 238 0.28 -11.96 -10.58
CA ASP A 238 -0.70 -13.00 -10.23
C ASP A 238 -1.95 -12.99 -11.11
N ALA A 239 -2.44 -11.79 -11.42
CA ALA A 239 -3.66 -11.63 -12.20
C ALA A 239 -3.48 -11.89 -13.71
N LEU A 240 -2.26 -11.76 -14.24
CA LEU A 240 -2.00 -11.70 -15.68
C LEU A 240 -1.18 -12.86 -16.23
N HIS A 241 -0.23 -13.43 -15.45
CA HIS A 241 0.83 -14.30 -16.00
C HIS A 241 0.34 -15.62 -16.60
N ASP A 242 -0.79 -16.15 -16.16
CA ASP A 242 -1.40 -17.39 -16.64
C ASP A 242 -2.62 -17.17 -17.56
N ASP A 243 -2.99 -15.91 -17.84
CA ASP A 243 -4.10 -15.60 -18.72
C ASP A 243 -3.71 -15.72 -20.20
N PRO A 244 -4.31 -16.66 -20.97
CA PRO A 244 -3.96 -16.85 -22.37
C PRO A 244 -4.33 -15.68 -23.29
N GLU A 245 -5.16 -14.74 -22.83
CA GLU A 245 -5.52 -13.53 -23.56
C GLU A 245 -4.60 -12.34 -23.26
N VAL A 246 -3.60 -12.53 -22.38
CA VAL A 246 -2.59 -11.52 -22.04
C VAL A 246 -1.28 -11.83 -22.76
N PRO A 247 -0.67 -10.86 -23.43
CA PRO A 247 0.68 -11.02 -23.97
C PRO A 247 1.68 -11.32 -22.85
N LYS A 248 2.47 -12.39 -23.00
CA LYS A 248 3.40 -12.86 -21.95
C LYS A 248 4.42 -11.81 -21.54
N GLU A 249 4.85 -11.00 -22.47
CA GLU A 249 5.81 -9.91 -22.27
C GLU A 249 5.35 -8.93 -21.19
N VAL A 250 4.04 -8.78 -20.96
CA VAL A 250 3.50 -7.89 -19.93
C VAL A 250 3.87 -8.36 -18.52
N SER A 251 3.64 -9.63 -18.23
CA SER A 251 3.98 -10.19 -16.91
C SER A 251 5.48 -10.49 -16.77
N GLU A 252 6.16 -10.86 -17.86
CA GLU A 252 7.60 -11.08 -17.88
C GLU A 252 8.38 -9.79 -17.61
N ALA A 253 7.93 -8.64 -18.13
CA ALA A 253 8.52 -7.34 -17.86
C ALA A 253 8.43 -6.99 -16.36
N LEU A 254 7.22 -7.09 -15.75
CA LEU A 254 7.05 -6.84 -14.32
C LEU A 254 7.97 -7.72 -13.46
N ALA A 255 8.09 -9.01 -13.81
CA ALA A 255 8.95 -9.93 -13.08
C ALA A 255 10.43 -9.54 -13.23
N ALA A 256 10.87 -9.19 -14.44
CA ALA A 256 12.26 -8.79 -14.71
C ALA A 256 12.64 -7.50 -13.94
N ASP A 257 11.77 -6.51 -13.93
CA ASP A 257 12.01 -5.24 -13.23
C ASP A 257 12.09 -5.44 -11.71
N LEU A 258 11.16 -6.19 -11.15
CA LEU A 258 11.15 -6.47 -9.70
C LEU A 258 12.37 -7.32 -9.28
N VAL A 259 12.82 -8.24 -10.12
CA VAL A 259 14.07 -9.00 -9.92
C VAL A 259 15.28 -8.08 -9.94
N ALA A 260 15.37 -7.18 -10.91
CA ALA A 260 16.49 -6.24 -11.02
C ALA A 260 16.54 -5.33 -9.78
N PHE A 261 15.38 -4.84 -9.32
CA PHE A 261 15.29 -4.04 -8.11
C PHE A 261 15.69 -4.84 -6.86
N ALA A 262 15.18 -6.05 -6.67
CA ALA A 262 15.55 -6.90 -5.53
C ALA A 262 17.06 -7.16 -5.50
N LYS A 263 17.68 -7.44 -6.66
CA LYS A 263 19.13 -7.64 -6.74
C LYS A 263 19.92 -6.37 -6.42
N SER A 264 19.41 -5.19 -6.75
CA SER A 264 20.05 -3.93 -6.34
C SER A 264 20.03 -3.75 -4.81
N LEU A 265 18.93 -4.16 -4.15
CA LEU A 265 18.83 -4.13 -2.69
C LEU A 265 19.76 -5.15 -1.97
N MET A 266 20.13 -6.25 -2.64
CA MET A 266 21.06 -7.24 -2.09
C MET A 266 22.51 -6.75 -2.08
N LEU A 267 22.82 -5.66 -2.78
CA LEU A 267 24.18 -5.08 -2.81
C LEU A 267 24.46 -4.29 -1.53
N VAL A 268 25.64 -4.51 -0.97
CA VAL A 268 26.11 -3.71 0.16
C VAL A 268 26.41 -2.29 -0.29
N ALA A 269 25.82 -1.31 0.39
CA ALA A 269 26.12 0.10 0.19
C ALA A 269 27.50 0.43 0.82
N PRO A 270 28.54 0.77 0.04
CA PRO A 270 29.87 1.01 0.57
C PRO A 270 29.92 2.14 1.59
N GLU A 271 29.03 3.10 1.46
CA GLU A 271 28.93 4.28 2.33
C GLU A 271 28.50 3.93 3.76
N LEU A 272 27.68 2.86 3.90
CA LEU A 272 27.08 2.45 5.17
C LEU A 272 27.55 1.07 5.64
N GLY A 273 28.14 0.26 4.74
CA GLY A 273 28.53 -1.11 5.01
C GLY A 273 27.37 -2.10 5.19
N ILE A 274 26.17 -1.73 4.76
CA ILE A 274 24.93 -2.54 4.86
C ILE A 274 24.25 -2.64 3.50
N ASP A 275 23.44 -3.66 3.33
CA ASP A 275 22.54 -3.87 2.17
C ASP A 275 21.15 -3.29 2.42
N LEU A 276 20.19 -3.62 1.56
CA LEU A 276 18.81 -3.16 1.62
C LEU A 276 18.71 -1.62 1.59
N CYS A 277 19.56 -1.00 0.77
CA CYS A 277 19.58 0.43 0.54
C CYS A 277 19.14 0.76 -0.89
N ILE A 278 18.22 1.71 -1.02
CA ILE A 278 17.70 2.17 -2.31
C ILE A 278 18.67 3.18 -2.92
N ARG A 279 18.90 3.07 -4.24
CA ARG A 279 19.79 3.97 -4.99
C ARG A 279 19.05 4.70 -6.09
N ASP A 280 19.52 5.92 -6.36
CA ASP A 280 19.11 6.72 -7.52
C ASP A 280 19.83 6.28 -8.81
N ALA A 281 19.47 6.89 -9.93
CA ALA A 281 20.07 6.57 -11.22
C ALA A 281 21.53 6.98 -11.36
N ASP A 282 22.04 7.85 -10.52
CA ASP A 282 23.46 8.22 -10.44
C ASP A 282 24.26 7.28 -9.51
N GLY A 283 23.61 6.26 -8.93
CA GLY A 283 24.19 5.29 -8.01
C GLY A 283 24.36 5.77 -6.58
N ARG A 284 23.78 6.92 -6.21
CA ARG A 284 23.79 7.47 -4.85
C ARG A 284 22.66 6.87 -4.01
N LEU A 285 22.81 6.90 -2.70
CA LEU A 285 21.70 6.58 -1.81
C LEU A 285 20.60 7.63 -1.94
N THR A 286 19.35 7.19 -2.05
CA THR A 286 18.20 8.09 -2.08
C THR A 286 17.97 8.72 -0.71
N SER A 287 17.17 9.79 -0.64
CA SER A 287 16.90 10.51 0.62
C SER A 287 16.25 9.62 1.69
N PHE A 288 15.41 8.65 1.28
CA PHE A 288 14.75 7.68 2.17
C PHE A 288 15.01 6.25 1.71
N HIS A 289 16.30 5.88 1.69
CA HIS A 289 16.80 4.61 1.16
C HIS A 289 16.69 3.43 2.13
N ASP A 290 16.32 3.63 3.37
CA ASP A 290 16.52 2.74 4.49
C ASP A 290 15.46 1.62 4.57
N LEU A 291 15.75 0.46 3.98
CA LEU A 291 15.00 -0.78 4.20
C LEU A 291 15.72 -1.73 5.20
N ASN A 292 16.96 -1.44 5.56
CA ASN A 292 17.71 -2.29 6.49
C ASN A 292 17.23 -2.09 7.94
N PRO A 293 16.95 -3.17 8.71
CA PRO A 293 16.55 -3.07 10.11
C PRO A 293 17.57 -2.44 11.07
N LEU A 294 18.82 -2.31 10.64
CA LEU A 294 19.85 -1.57 11.41
C LEU A 294 19.69 -0.05 11.29
N GLN A 295 18.88 0.43 10.35
CA GLN A 295 18.64 1.87 10.19
C GLN A 295 17.39 2.31 10.93
N VAL A 296 17.51 3.36 11.73
CA VAL A 296 16.38 4.05 12.38
C VAL A 296 16.07 5.39 11.69
N THR A 297 17.05 5.94 10.98
CA THR A 297 16.93 7.09 10.09
C THR A 297 17.85 6.85 8.88
N PRO A 298 17.72 7.59 7.78
CA PRO A 298 18.62 7.46 6.64
C PRO A 298 20.12 7.55 6.98
N GLU A 299 20.48 8.37 7.97
CA GLU A 299 21.88 8.55 8.39
C GLU A 299 22.25 7.71 9.65
N GLY A 300 21.23 7.16 10.32
CA GLY A 300 21.41 6.49 11.62
C GLY A 300 21.49 4.98 11.50
N VAL A 301 22.70 4.42 11.45
CA VAL A 301 22.94 2.98 11.50
C VAL A 301 23.21 2.55 12.94
N LEU A 302 22.45 1.55 13.42
CA LEU A 302 22.63 0.96 14.75
C LEU A 302 23.83 0.01 14.74
N PRO A 303 24.54 -0.15 15.88
CA PRO A 303 25.55 -1.18 16.02
C PRO A 303 24.96 -2.58 15.74
N GLU A 304 25.71 -3.43 15.06
CA GLU A 304 25.27 -4.77 14.68
C GLU A 304 25.01 -5.67 15.91
N ASP A 305 25.77 -5.47 16.97
CA ASP A 305 25.65 -6.14 18.28
C ASP A 305 24.55 -5.53 19.18
N GLY A 306 23.89 -4.45 18.71
CA GLY A 306 22.80 -3.80 19.44
C GLY A 306 21.54 -4.66 19.47
N THR A 307 20.77 -4.51 20.54
CA THR A 307 19.47 -5.20 20.70
C THR A 307 18.32 -4.44 20.04
N LEU A 308 18.52 -3.18 19.67
CA LEU A 308 17.51 -2.38 19.02
C LEU A 308 17.51 -2.64 17.50
N ARG A 309 16.34 -2.92 16.96
CA ARG A 309 16.11 -3.13 15.52
C ARG A 309 14.86 -2.37 15.09
N ASN A 310 14.82 -2.01 13.83
CA ASN A 310 13.65 -1.42 13.21
C ASN A 310 12.79 -2.52 12.59
N GLY A 311 11.78 -3.01 13.32
CA GLY A 311 10.89 -4.06 12.86
C GLY A 311 10.01 -3.65 11.68
N PHE A 312 9.75 -2.36 11.53
CA PHE A 312 9.06 -1.81 10.37
C PHE A 312 9.89 -1.99 9.08
N ASN A 313 11.18 -1.63 9.10
CA ASN A 313 12.07 -1.89 7.97
C ASN A 313 12.25 -3.40 7.72
N ALA A 314 12.28 -4.23 8.79
CA ALA A 314 12.32 -5.68 8.63
C ALA A 314 11.12 -6.22 7.86
N ALA A 315 9.90 -5.77 8.18
CA ALA A 315 8.69 -6.17 7.45
C ALA A 315 8.72 -5.72 5.99
N MET A 316 9.19 -4.49 5.72
CA MET A 316 9.32 -3.95 4.35
C MET A 316 10.31 -4.76 3.52
N ALA A 317 11.51 -5.03 4.06
CA ALA A 317 12.51 -5.83 3.39
C ALA A 317 12.01 -7.24 3.07
N LEU A 318 11.38 -7.91 4.05
CA LEU A 318 10.78 -9.22 3.84
C LEU A 318 9.70 -9.18 2.74
N GLY A 319 8.79 -8.20 2.77
CA GLY A 319 7.72 -8.07 1.78
C GLY A 319 8.25 -7.90 0.36
N VAL A 320 9.16 -6.97 0.14
CA VAL A 320 9.73 -6.65 -1.18
C VAL A 320 10.54 -7.83 -1.75
N ILE A 321 11.46 -8.40 -0.98
CA ILE A 321 12.30 -9.51 -1.44
C ILE A 321 11.44 -10.78 -1.67
N ARG A 322 10.44 -11.04 -0.82
CA ARG A 322 9.51 -12.16 -1.02
C ARG A 322 8.69 -12.02 -2.29
N ALA A 323 8.22 -10.80 -2.61
CA ALA A 323 7.51 -10.51 -3.85
C ALA A 323 8.36 -10.82 -5.08
N ALA A 324 9.63 -10.39 -5.09
CA ALA A 324 10.56 -10.66 -6.18
C ALA A 324 10.83 -12.18 -6.35
N TYR A 325 11.02 -12.90 -5.25
CA TYR A 325 11.16 -14.36 -5.29
C TYR A 325 9.88 -15.04 -5.81
N HIS A 326 8.72 -14.54 -5.39
CA HIS A 326 7.42 -15.07 -5.83
C HIS A 326 7.27 -15.02 -7.35
N VAL A 327 7.44 -13.86 -7.97
CA VAL A 327 7.21 -13.70 -9.42
C VAL A 327 8.26 -14.42 -10.28
N SER A 328 9.49 -14.56 -9.80
CA SER A 328 10.61 -15.08 -10.58
C SER A 328 10.97 -16.53 -10.29
N GLY A 329 10.93 -16.93 -9.01
CA GLY A 329 11.58 -18.17 -8.54
C GLY A 329 13.11 -18.13 -8.66
N ASP A 330 13.72 -16.94 -8.75
CA ASP A 330 15.17 -16.78 -8.85
C ASP A 330 15.86 -17.37 -7.61
N PRO A 331 16.75 -18.38 -7.78
CA PRO A 331 17.36 -19.07 -6.66
C PRO A 331 18.31 -18.20 -5.84
N GLU A 332 18.88 -17.14 -6.42
CA GLU A 332 19.74 -16.20 -5.73
C GLU A 332 18.91 -15.33 -4.75
N ILE A 333 17.78 -14.80 -5.23
CA ILE A 333 16.84 -14.04 -4.39
C ILE A 333 16.24 -14.95 -3.31
N GLY A 334 15.86 -16.18 -3.68
CA GLY A 334 15.33 -17.16 -2.73
C GLY A 334 16.32 -17.51 -1.61
N LYS A 335 17.61 -17.70 -1.93
CA LYS A 335 18.67 -17.94 -0.94
C LYS A 335 18.87 -16.70 -0.06
N TYR A 336 18.96 -15.53 -0.64
CA TYR A 336 19.09 -14.30 0.13
C TYR A 336 17.92 -14.14 1.10
N TYR A 337 16.68 -14.38 0.65
CA TYR A 337 15.51 -14.32 1.51
C TYR A 337 15.57 -15.34 2.65
N TYR A 338 15.69 -16.65 2.34
CA TYR A 338 15.56 -17.71 3.34
C TYR A 338 16.84 -17.94 4.15
N GLU A 339 18.03 -17.98 3.52
CA GLU A 339 19.26 -18.26 4.24
C GLU A 339 19.78 -17.03 4.98
N ASP A 340 19.64 -15.82 4.40
CA ASP A 340 20.20 -14.61 4.99
C ASP A 340 19.18 -13.84 5.82
N LEU A 341 18.08 -13.35 5.21
CA LEU A 341 17.11 -12.51 5.93
C LEU A 341 16.34 -13.30 7.00
N VAL A 342 15.91 -14.52 6.69
CA VAL A 342 15.18 -15.37 7.64
C VAL A 342 16.13 -16.14 8.54
N GLY A 343 17.08 -16.90 7.98
CA GLY A 343 17.94 -17.81 8.74
C GLY A 343 18.93 -17.11 9.63
N LYS A 344 19.79 -16.24 9.07
CA LYS A 344 20.88 -15.60 9.80
C LYS A 344 20.45 -14.37 10.57
N ARG A 345 19.62 -13.50 9.95
CA ARG A 345 19.24 -12.21 10.55
C ARG A 345 17.95 -12.27 11.35
N ASP A 346 17.17 -13.32 11.18
CA ASP A 346 15.85 -13.52 11.81
C ASP A 346 14.94 -12.26 11.73
N LEU A 347 14.82 -11.71 10.52
CA LEU A 347 13.96 -10.55 10.27
C LEU A 347 12.49 -10.81 10.63
N PRO A 348 11.93 -12.03 10.47
CA PRO A 348 10.56 -12.31 10.90
C PRO A 348 10.31 -12.04 12.38
N THR A 349 11.24 -12.43 13.27
CA THR A 349 11.14 -12.12 14.72
C THR A 349 11.27 -10.62 14.95
N GLN A 350 12.17 -9.93 14.24
CA GLN A 350 12.33 -8.48 14.36
C GLN A 350 11.03 -7.76 13.96
N ALA A 351 10.41 -8.15 12.84
CA ALA A 351 9.13 -7.59 12.39
C ALA A 351 8.00 -7.81 13.41
N ALA A 352 7.99 -8.95 14.12
CA ALA A 352 6.97 -9.29 15.09
C ALA A 352 7.15 -8.63 16.47
N GLN A 353 8.38 -8.32 16.86
CA GLN A 353 8.70 -7.91 18.25
C GLN A 353 9.16 -6.48 18.40
N SER A 354 9.75 -5.89 17.38
CA SER A 354 10.18 -4.50 17.43
C SER A 354 9.02 -3.58 17.03
N PRO A 355 8.53 -2.74 17.95
CA PRO A 355 7.56 -1.73 17.57
C PRO A 355 8.17 -0.80 16.53
N GLY A 356 7.44 -0.55 15.47
CA GLY A 356 7.90 0.34 14.39
C GLY A 356 7.81 1.81 14.73
N PHE A 357 7.53 2.19 15.99
CA PHE A 357 7.22 3.59 16.36
C PHE A 357 6.18 4.25 15.44
N ILE A 358 5.22 3.42 14.97
CA ILE A 358 4.24 3.83 13.96
C ILE A 358 3.07 4.54 14.61
N PHE A 359 2.61 4.03 15.78
CA PHE A 359 1.49 4.59 16.52
C PHE A 359 2.02 5.48 17.65
N VAL A 360 1.91 6.78 17.44
CA VAL A 360 2.43 7.82 18.36
C VAL A 360 1.32 8.78 18.81
N GLY A 361 0.18 8.25 19.18
CA GLY A 361 -0.96 9.04 19.61
C GLY A 361 -1.45 9.97 18.50
N ALA A 362 -1.74 11.22 18.82
CA ALA A 362 -2.22 12.23 17.85
C ALA A 362 -1.20 12.57 16.74
N ALA A 363 0.06 12.13 16.86
CA ALA A 363 1.08 12.34 15.83
C ALA A 363 1.28 11.09 14.94
N THR A 364 0.37 10.13 14.97
CA THR A 364 0.43 8.94 14.12
C THR A 364 0.40 9.35 12.64
N ASN A 365 1.39 8.86 11.88
CA ASN A 365 1.45 9.05 10.44
C ASN A 365 0.86 7.81 9.74
N TYR A 366 -0.31 7.94 9.15
CA TYR A 366 -1.01 6.83 8.50
C TYR A 366 -0.35 6.37 7.19
N SER A 367 0.53 7.17 6.57
CA SER A 367 1.39 6.67 5.48
C SER A 367 2.34 5.57 5.99
N ASN A 368 2.91 5.71 7.20
CA ASN A 368 3.73 4.66 7.82
C ASN A 368 2.88 3.43 8.17
N VAL A 369 1.66 3.62 8.65
CA VAL A 369 0.72 2.51 8.90
C VAL A 369 0.41 1.78 7.61
N ASN A 370 0.18 2.50 6.51
CA ASN A 370 -0.04 1.89 5.20
C ASN A 370 1.20 1.13 4.71
N MET A 371 2.40 1.68 4.81
CA MET A 371 3.64 0.95 4.44
C MET A 371 3.78 -0.38 5.17
N LEU A 372 3.46 -0.41 6.48
CA LEU A 372 3.40 -1.67 7.23
C LEU A 372 2.32 -2.60 6.68
N ALA A 373 1.13 -2.07 6.41
CA ALA A 373 0.01 -2.84 5.84
C ALA A 373 0.37 -3.46 4.49
N LEU A 374 0.99 -2.70 3.57
CA LEU A 374 1.47 -3.21 2.27
C LEU A 374 2.47 -4.35 2.43
N SER A 375 3.42 -4.18 3.35
CA SER A 375 4.46 -5.18 3.63
C SER A 375 3.88 -6.46 4.22
N LEU A 376 2.95 -6.33 5.17
CA LEU A 376 2.24 -7.46 5.75
C LEU A 376 1.33 -8.14 4.71
N ALA A 377 0.69 -7.39 3.81
CA ALA A 377 -0.10 -7.97 2.72
C ALA A 377 0.75 -8.80 1.76
N LEU A 378 1.98 -8.35 1.43
CA LEU A 378 2.94 -9.11 0.63
C LEU A 378 3.34 -10.43 1.30
N ILE A 379 3.72 -10.39 2.57
CA ILE A 379 4.10 -11.60 3.32
C ILE A 379 2.87 -12.52 3.45
N GLY A 380 1.72 -11.98 3.84
CA GLY A 380 0.48 -12.74 4.02
C GLY A 380 0.04 -13.48 2.77
N ARG A 381 0.22 -12.88 1.58
CA ARG A 381 -0.20 -13.46 0.32
C ARG A 381 0.82 -14.43 -0.29
N TYR A 382 2.11 -14.23 -0.07
CA TYR A 382 3.13 -14.96 -0.84
C TYR A 382 3.99 -15.89 0.00
N GLU A 383 3.99 -15.76 1.33
CA GLU A 383 4.80 -16.62 2.18
C GLU A 383 4.11 -17.95 2.47
N THR A 384 4.89 -19.04 2.40
CA THR A 384 4.43 -20.41 2.65
C THR A 384 5.24 -21.13 3.75
N ASP A 385 6.35 -20.55 4.21
CA ASP A 385 7.14 -21.09 5.30
C ASP A 385 6.41 -20.96 6.64
N ALA A 386 6.29 -22.03 7.40
CA ALA A 386 5.51 -22.08 8.62
C ALA A 386 6.06 -21.17 9.74
N TYR A 387 7.39 -21.03 9.84
CA TYR A 387 8.01 -20.17 10.83
C TYR A 387 7.74 -18.70 10.52
N VAL A 388 8.01 -18.29 9.27
CA VAL A 388 7.78 -16.91 8.82
C VAL A 388 6.30 -16.54 8.94
N ARG A 389 5.39 -17.45 8.57
CA ARG A 389 3.95 -17.24 8.74
C ARG A 389 3.52 -17.08 10.20
N GLY A 390 4.11 -17.87 11.11
CA GLY A 390 3.84 -17.70 12.53
C GLY A 390 4.24 -16.30 13.03
N LYS A 391 5.40 -15.81 12.61
CA LYS A 391 5.89 -14.47 12.94
C LYS A 391 5.08 -13.38 12.23
N PHE A 392 4.68 -13.61 11.00
CA PHE A 392 3.77 -12.71 10.27
C PHE A 392 2.44 -12.53 10.99
N VAL A 393 1.79 -13.62 11.46
CA VAL A 393 0.55 -13.52 12.23
C VAL A 393 0.76 -12.74 13.53
N GLU A 394 1.89 -12.95 14.20
CA GLU A 394 2.24 -12.17 15.40
C GLU A 394 2.43 -10.67 15.08
N ALA A 395 3.11 -10.33 13.98
CA ALA A 395 3.28 -8.96 13.53
C ALA A 395 1.94 -8.31 13.14
N LEU A 396 1.12 -9.01 12.37
CA LEU A 396 -0.21 -8.54 11.95
C LEU A 396 -1.12 -8.23 13.15
N GLU A 397 -1.09 -9.09 14.17
CA GLU A 397 -1.92 -8.93 15.37
C GLU A 397 -1.40 -7.82 16.28
N LYS A 398 -0.09 -7.80 16.58
CA LYS A 398 0.48 -7.00 17.67
C LYS A 398 1.18 -5.71 17.22
N GLN A 399 1.58 -5.60 15.96
CA GLN A 399 2.25 -4.42 15.45
C GLN A 399 1.35 -3.56 14.55
N PHE A 400 0.27 -4.14 14.04
CA PHE A 400 -0.64 -3.46 13.12
C PHE A 400 -2.06 -3.35 13.66
N TRP A 401 -2.71 -4.50 14.02
CA TRP A 401 -4.14 -4.53 14.34
C TRP A 401 -4.45 -4.08 15.77
N ASP A 402 -3.83 -4.70 16.76
CA ASP A 402 -3.99 -4.41 18.18
C ASP A 402 -2.61 -4.11 18.78
N ALA A 403 -2.06 -2.99 18.37
CA ALA A 403 -0.74 -2.53 18.79
C ALA A 403 -0.75 -1.86 20.18
N GLY A 404 -1.91 -1.79 20.83
CA GLY A 404 -2.09 -1.18 22.14
C GLY A 404 -2.22 0.35 22.10
N SER A 405 -2.57 0.91 20.95
CA SER A 405 -2.86 2.33 20.74
C SER A 405 -4.32 2.52 20.37
N ASP A 406 -4.93 3.61 20.81
CA ASP A 406 -6.25 4.05 20.35
C ASP A 406 -6.25 4.55 18.88
N ARG A 407 -5.09 4.55 18.25
CA ARG A 407 -4.85 4.96 16.86
C ARG A 407 -4.41 3.80 15.97
N ASP A 408 -4.36 2.56 16.47
CA ASP A 408 -4.01 1.39 15.66
C ASP A 408 -5.14 0.98 14.71
N ALA A 409 -4.85 0.05 13.79
CA ALA A 409 -5.78 -0.34 12.74
C ALA A 409 -7.11 -0.87 13.26
N SER A 410 -7.16 -1.42 14.50
CA SER A 410 -8.40 -1.91 15.11
C SER A 410 -9.34 -0.79 15.50
N HIS A 411 -8.86 0.43 15.67
CA HIS A 411 -9.63 1.58 16.17
C HIS A 411 -10.02 2.59 15.09
N VAL A 412 -9.32 2.65 13.96
CA VAL A 412 -9.48 3.77 13.00
C VAL A 412 -10.51 3.56 11.89
N GLU A 413 -11.15 2.38 11.82
CA GLU A 413 -12.21 2.07 10.85
C GLU A 413 -11.86 2.48 9.41
N GLN A 414 -10.69 2.02 8.94
CA GLN A 414 -10.24 2.19 7.56
C GLN A 414 -10.47 0.89 6.79
N ALA A 415 -11.35 0.90 5.79
CA ALA A 415 -11.73 -0.31 5.05
C ALA A 415 -10.54 -1.05 4.43
N TRP A 416 -9.50 -0.34 4.00
CA TRP A 416 -8.28 -0.93 3.46
C TRP A 416 -7.51 -1.73 4.50
N PHE A 417 -7.32 -1.18 5.71
CA PHE A 417 -6.65 -1.88 6.80
C PHE A 417 -7.48 -3.06 7.30
N ASP A 418 -8.79 -2.87 7.39
CA ASP A 418 -9.75 -3.91 7.76
C ASP A 418 -9.75 -5.08 6.77
N ALA A 419 -9.67 -4.79 5.47
CA ALA A 419 -9.62 -5.78 4.41
C ALA A 419 -8.32 -6.61 4.47
N ILE A 420 -7.18 -5.99 4.72
CA ILE A 420 -5.88 -6.68 4.90
C ILE A 420 -5.95 -7.60 6.13
N TYR A 421 -6.42 -7.07 7.26
CA TYR A 421 -6.56 -7.89 8.46
C TYR A 421 -7.55 -9.05 8.25
N GLY A 422 -8.71 -8.77 7.66
CA GLY A 422 -9.72 -9.77 7.35
C GLY A 422 -9.24 -10.86 6.40
N ALA A 423 -8.38 -10.51 5.45
CA ALA A 423 -7.81 -11.46 4.49
C ALA A 423 -6.75 -12.37 5.12
N TYR A 424 -5.83 -11.81 5.89
CA TYR A 424 -4.60 -12.52 6.27
C TYR A 424 -4.53 -12.94 7.73
N SER A 425 -5.41 -12.43 8.60
CA SER A 425 -5.55 -12.96 9.96
C SER A 425 -6.23 -14.33 9.95
N VAL A 426 -5.88 -15.17 10.92
CA VAL A 426 -6.61 -16.42 11.22
C VAL A 426 -7.83 -16.16 12.10
N LYS A 427 -8.00 -14.95 12.59
CA LYS A 427 -9.13 -14.49 13.39
C LYS A 427 -10.14 -13.77 12.49
N SER A 428 -11.40 -13.93 12.79
CA SER A 428 -12.49 -13.16 12.19
C SER A 428 -13.19 -12.37 13.28
N PRO A 429 -12.76 -11.14 13.57
CA PRO A 429 -13.44 -10.31 14.56
C PRO A 429 -14.91 -10.16 14.19
N SER A 430 -15.79 -10.33 15.19
CA SER A 430 -17.22 -10.11 14.97
C SER A 430 -17.45 -8.67 14.51
N GLY A 431 -18.23 -8.50 13.44
CA GLY A 431 -18.53 -7.16 12.92
C GLY A 431 -17.53 -6.60 11.91
N LEU A 432 -16.39 -7.26 11.63
CA LEU A 432 -15.40 -6.74 10.66
C LEU A 432 -16.00 -6.48 9.28
N ARG A 433 -16.82 -7.42 8.76
CA ARG A 433 -17.55 -7.23 7.51
C ARG A 433 -18.45 -5.99 7.55
N ALA A 434 -19.21 -5.82 8.63
CA ALA A 434 -20.08 -4.65 8.78
C ALA A 434 -19.27 -3.36 8.85
N ARG A 435 -18.12 -3.37 9.50
CA ARG A 435 -17.19 -2.23 9.58
C ARG A 435 -16.68 -1.83 8.19
N ILE A 436 -16.20 -2.78 7.39
CA ILE A 436 -15.79 -2.57 6.00
C ILE A 436 -16.96 -2.01 5.17
N THR A 437 -18.14 -2.65 5.26
CA THR A 437 -19.34 -2.22 4.52
C THR A 437 -19.73 -0.78 4.88
N ASN A 438 -19.77 -0.44 6.16
CA ASN A 438 -20.13 0.89 6.63
C ASN A 438 -19.12 1.95 6.21
N ASN A 439 -17.83 1.64 6.32
CA ASN A 439 -16.78 2.56 5.91
C ASN A 439 -16.84 2.83 4.40
N LEU A 440 -16.88 1.78 3.56
CA LEU A 440 -17.01 1.92 2.10
C LEU A 440 -18.31 2.64 1.70
N GLY A 441 -19.43 2.34 2.35
CA GLY A 441 -20.72 2.99 2.10
C GLY A 441 -20.76 4.47 2.50
N GLY A 442 -19.80 4.91 3.32
CA GLY A 442 -19.63 6.32 3.71
C GLY A 442 -18.87 7.17 2.70
N PHE A 443 -18.21 6.56 1.72
CA PHE A 443 -17.50 7.33 0.68
C PHE A 443 -18.46 8.17 -0.16
N PRO A 444 -18.05 9.38 -0.58
CA PRO A 444 -18.87 10.21 -1.46
C PRO A 444 -19.11 9.51 -2.80
N ALA A 445 -20.26 9.76 -3.41
CA ALA A 445 -20.47 9.31 -4.79
C ALA A 445 -19.56 10.12 -5.74
N PRO A 446 -18.96 9.49 -6.77
CA PRO A 446 -18.22 10.19 -7.80
C PRO A 446 -19.02 11.29 -8.51
N PRO A 447 -18.37 12.40 -8.92
CA PRO A 447 -16.94 12.63 -8.81
C PRO A 447 -16.55 12.99 -7.37
N ALA A 448 -15.51 12.30 -6.85
CA ALA A 448 -15.06 12.45 -5.48
C ALA A 448 -14.12 13.65 -5.38
N PHE A 449 -14.66 14.85 -5.52
CA PHE A 449 -13.89 16.06 -5.27
C PHE A 449 -13.53 16.15 -3.79
N GLU A 450 -12.29 16.46 -3.51
CA GLU A 450 -11.88 16.90 -2.18
C GLU A 450 -12.81 18.00 -1.72
N ARG A 451 -13.22 17.89 -0.49
CA ARG A 451 -14.20 18.81 0.03
C ARG A 451 -13.46 19.96 0.66
N ASP A 452 -13.73 21.15 0.15
CA ASP A 452 -13.49 22.40 0.85
C ASP A 452 -14.41 22.41 2.10
N ARG A 453 -14.16 21.44 2.99
CA ARG A 453 -14.92 21.28 4.22
C ARG A 453 -14.20 21.96 5.35
N VAL A 454 -14.86 22.93 5.90
CA VAL A 454 -14.57 23.39 7.24
C VAL A 454 -15.62 22.75 8.16
N ASN A 455 -15.28 21.64 8.82
CA ASN A 455 -16.13 21.06 9.85
C ASN A 455 -16.14 21.97 11.09
N CYS A 456 -14.96 22.51 11.46
CA CYS A 456 -14.77 23.32 12.65
C CYS A 456 -14.12 24.64 12.27
N ASP A 457 -14.73 25.75 12.67
CA ASP A 457 -14.10 27.05 12.52
C ASP A 457 -13.06 27.31 13.65
N GLU A 458 -12.31 28.39 13.53
CA GLU A 458 -11.24 28.73 14.47
C GLU A 458 -11.76 28.96 15.91
N ALA A 459 -12.98 29.46 16.07
CA ALA A 459 -13.60 29.67 17.37
C ALA A 459 -14.02 28.34 18.02
N GLU A 460 -14.57 27.43 17.24
CA GLU A 460 -14.93 26.08 17.67
C GLU A 460 -13.69 25.26 18.01
N ILE A 461 -12.61 25.35 17.20
CA ILE A 461 -11.32 24.74 17.51
C ILE A 461 -10.80 25.24 18.86
N THR A 462 -10.91 26.55 19.13
CA THR A 462 -10.50 27.14 20.40
C THR A 462 -11.40 26.67 21.55
N ALA A 463 -12.69 26.46 21.29
CA ALA A 463 -13.65 25.97 22.29
C ALA A 463 -13.50 24.46 22.59
N GLY A 464 -12.82 23.71 21.74
CA GLY A 464 -12.56 22.27 21.92
C GLY A 464 -13.71 21.37 21.48
N GLU A 465 -14.73 21.88 20.82
CA GLU A 465 -15.81 21.09 20.21
C GLU A 465 -16.50 21.84 19.06
N CYS A 466 -16.99 21.09 18.08
CA CYS A 466 -17.77 21.63 16.98
C CYS A 466 -18.84 20.63 16.48
N LEU A 467 -19.67 21.09 15.53
CA LEU A 467 -20.52 20.22 14.73
C LEU A 467 -19.88 20.02 13.35
N ALA A 468 -19.92 18.79 12.85
CA ALA A 468 -19.53 18.51 11.48
C ALA A 468 -20.45 19.23 10.47
N VAL A 469 -20.06 19.25 9.20
CA VAL A 469 -20.80 19.93 8.11
C VAL A 469 -22.23 19.40 7.90
N ASP A 470 -22.56 18.24 8.43
CA ASP A 470 -23.94 17.72 8.45
C ASP A 470 -24.84 18.40 9.49
N GLY A 471 -24.28 19.24 10.36
CA GLY A 471 -24.98 19.95 11.41
C GLY A 471 -25.51 19.08 12.55
N VAL A 472 -25.13 17.80 12.60
CA VAL A 472 -25.64 16.80 13.55
C VAL A 472 -24.51 16.09 14.28
N THR A 473 -23.46 15.67 13.56
CA THR A 473 -22.34 14.94 14.14
C THR A 473 -21.51 15.84 15.04
N LYS A 474 -21.48 15.51 16.33
CA LYS A 474 -20.69 16.24 17.31
C LYS A 474 -19.24 15.77 17.29
N ILE A 475 -18.31 16.69 17.16
CA ILE A 475 -16.86 16.45 17.17
C ILE A 475 -16.28 17.07 18.45
N THR A 476 -15.71 16.23 19.30
CA THR A 476 -14.90 16.68 20.45
C THR A 476 -13.45 16.78 19.97
N LEU A 477 -12.81 17.91 20.22
CA LEU A 477 -11.48 18.21 19.75
C LEU A 477 -10.42 17.98 20.82
N MET A 478 -9.21 17.67 20.38
CA MET A 478 -8.02 17.62 21.22
C MET A 478 -6.86 18.37 20.53
N PRO A 479 -5.99 19.05 21.32
CA PRO A 479 -4.82 19.73 20.76
C PRO A 479 -3.84 18.75 20.12
N THR A 480 -3.24 19.12 18.99
CA THR A 480 -2.14 18.41 18.35
C THR A 480 -0.82 19.14 18.58
N PRO A 481 0.07 18.63 19.45
CA PRO A 481 1.42 19.16 19.56
C PRO A 481 2.18 18.91 18.24
N GLY A 482 2.65 19.99 17.61
CA GLY A 482 3.52 19.88 16.42
C GLY A 482 2.87 20.11 15.05
N HIS A 483 1.55 20.12 14.95
CA HIS A 483 0.84 20.43 13.70
C HIS A 483 0.37 21.90 13.64
N GLY A 484 1.28 22.86 13.74
CA GLY A 484 0.97 24.27 13.53
C GLY A 484 -0.07 24.89 14.49
N GLY A 485 -0.36 24.27 15.63
CA GLY A 485 -1.36 24.73 16.60
C GLY A 485 -2.79 24.29 16.27
N GLY A 486 -2.97 23.33 15.36
CA GLY A 486 -4.26 22.74 15.00
C GLY A 486 -4.85 21.85 16.10
N ALA A 487 -6.07 21.41 15.88
CA ALA A 487 -6.75 20.41 16.68
C ALA A 487 -7.22 19.28 15.78
N VAL A 488 -7.30 18.07 16.36
CA VAL A 488 -7.90 16.89 15.71
C VAL A 488 -9.10 16.42 16.53
N ALA A 489 -9.98 15.66 15.92
CA ALA A 489 -11.05 15.01 16.63
C ALA A 489 -10.49 13.98 17.62
N LYS A 490 -11.10 13.91 18.82
CA LYS A 490 -10.77 12.90 19.82
C LYS A 490 -11.13 11.50 19.31
N ASP A 491 -12.33 11.36 18.77
CA ASP A 491 -12.82 10.12 18.17
C ASP A 491 -12.72 10.21 16.64
N ILE A 492 -12.76 9.09 15.94
CA ILE A 492 -12.71 9.09 14.46
C ILE A 492 -13.86 9.91 13.88
N VAL A 493 -13.55 10.70 12.84
CA VAL A 493 -14.56 11.41 12.08
C VAL A 493 -15.22 10.42 11.11
N PRO A 494 -16.55 10.26 11.13
CA PRO A 494 -17.23 9.34 10.22
C PRO A 494 -16.90 9.65 8.76
N MET A 495 -16.73 8.63 7.93
CA MET A 495 -16.37 8.76 6.51
C MET A 495 -17.26 9.73 5.75
N SER A 496 -18.57 9.73 6.01
CA SER A 496 -19.55 10.59 5.34
C SER A 496 -19.34 12.09 5.56
N VAL A 497 -18.66 12.47 6.64
CA VAL A 497 -18.34 13.86 7.01
C VAL A 497 -16.86 14.14 7.14
N ARG A 498 -16.01 13.15 6.87
CA ARG A 498 -14.55 13.32 6.84
C ARG A 498 -14.18 14.33 5.74
N PRO A 499 -13.36 15.35 6.05
CA PRO A 499 -13.11 16.44 5.12
C PRO A 499 -12.26 16.04 3.94
N ASP A 500 -11.20 15.34 4.21
CA ASP A 500 -10.28 14.85 3.20
C ASP A 500 -10.70 13.44 2.79
N SER A 501 -10.89 13.24 1.50
CA SER A 501 -11.24 11.95 0.91
C SER A 501 -10.08 11.32 0.16
N ASP A 502 -8.98 12.04 0.02
CA ASP A 502 -7.79 11.57 -0.64
C ASP A 502 -7.16 10.41 0.15
N PHE A 503 -7.13 9.26 -0.46
CA PHE A 503 -6.56 8.05 0.13
C PHE A 503 -6.78 7.95 1.65
N HIS A 504 -7.96 7.50 2.05
CA HIS A 504 -8.37 7.46 3.46
C HIS A 504 -7.44 6.69 4.38
N TRP A 505 -6.60 5.82 3.84
CA TRP A 505 -5.53 5.19 4.61
C TRP A 505 -4.38 6.17 4.92
N ARG A 506 -4.19 7.26 4.15
CA ARG A 506 -3.22 8.33 4.41
C ARG A 506 -3.81 9.43 5.30
N SER A 507 -5.04 9.82 5.02
CA SER A 507 -5.71 10.86 5.77
C SER A 507 -5.86 10.45 7.23
N ASP A 508 -5.51 11.34 8.15
CA ASP A 508 -5.75 11.11 9.57
C ASP A 508 -7.27 11.01 9.78
N PRO A 509 -7.81 9.87 10.22
CA PRO A 509 -9.24 9.71 10.46
C PRO A 509 -9.79 10.63 11.55
N HIS A 510 -8.94 11.37 12.21
CA HIS A 510 -9.26 12.39 13.20
C HIS A 510 -9.15 13.83 12.67
N GLU A 511 -8.80 14.00 11.40
CA GLU A 511 -8.73 15.31 10.75
C GLU A 511 -10.12 15.92 10.62
N VAL A 512 -10.21 17.25 10.84
CA VAL A 512 -11.50 17.92 10.92
C VAL A 512 -11.75 18.90 9.77
N ASN A 513 -10.73 19.32 9.05
CA ASN A 513 -10.83 20.30 7.95
C ASN A 513 -10.00 19.84 6.74
N GLY A 514 -10.55 20.01 5.54
CA GLY A 514 -9.93 19.68 4.27
C GLY A 514 -9.46 20.91 3.47
N ASN A 515 -9.03 20.69 2.23
CA ASN A 515 -8.27 21.67 1.47
C ASN A 515 -9.00 22.22 0.23
N ALA A 516 -9.00 21.53 -0.90
CA ALA A 516 -9.36 22.14 -2.19
C ALA A 516 -10.56 21.48 -2.87
N SER A 517 -11.42 22.31 -3.51
CA SER A 517 -12.65 21.84 -4.17
C SER A 517 -12.50 21.53 -5.65
N THR A 518 -11.32 21.68 -6.24
CA THR A 518 -10.99 21.38 -7.64
C THR A 518 -10.24 20.06 -7.80
N LEU A 519 -9.67 19.55 -6.72
CA LEU A 519 -8.95 18.30 -6.69
C LEU A 519 -9.94 17.12 -6.57
N MET A 520 -9.81 16.14 -7.42
CA MET A 520 -10.60 14.92 -7.39
C MET A 520 -9.72 13.77 -6.93
N ASP A 521 -10.10 13.17 -5.81
CA ASP A 521 -9.54 11.94 -5.31
C ASP A 521 -9.79 10.79 -6.31
N PRO A 522 -8.78 10.00 -6.68
CA PRO A 522 -8.94 8.92 -7.64
C PRO A 522 -9.83 7.77 -7.14
N GLY A 523 -9.99 7.59 -5.83
CA GLY A 523 -10.76 6.50 -5.23
C GLY A 523 -10.08 5.13 -5.31
N GLY A 524 -8.77 5.14 -5.46
CA GLY A 524 -7.98 3.92 -5.55
C GLY A 524 -8.02 3.09 -4.27
N ASP A 525 -8.15 3.71 -3.13
CA ASP A 525 -8.27 3.09 -1.81
C ASP A 525 -9.61 2.36 -1.61
N LEU A 526 -10.73 2.98 -2.02
CA LEU A 526 -12.03 2.32 -2.04
C LEU A 526 -11.99 1.06 -2.90
N LEU A 527 -11.44 1.19 -4.12
CA LEU A 527 -11.37 0.06 -5.06
C LEU A 527 -10.44 -1.04 -4.54
N ALA A 528 -9.31 -0.70 -3.91
CA ALA A 528 -8.41 -1.66 -3.29
C ALA A 528 -9.11 -2.43 -2.17
N ALA A 529 -9.76 -1.73 -1.24
CA ALA A 529 -10.47 -2.35 -0.12
C ALA A 529 -11.65 -3.22 -0.59
N TYR A 530 -12.46 -2.71 -1.52
CA TYR A 530 -13.62 -3.42 -2.05
C TYR A 530 -13.22 -4.71 -2.77
N TRP A 531 -12.29 -4.61 -3.73
CA TRP A 531 -11.93 -5.77 -4.56
C TRP A 531 -11.05 -6.78 -3.83
N LEU A 532 -10.15 -6.33 -2.93
CA LEU A 532 -9.44 -7.24 -2.04
C LEU A 532 -10.42 -8.05 -1.18
N SER A 533 -11.45 -7.38 -0.63
CA SER A 533 -12.49 -8.03 0.18
C SER A 533 -13.36 -9.01 -0.63
N ARG A 534 -13.52 -8.78 -1.95
CA ARG A 534 -14.22 -9.69 -2.86
C ARG A 534 -13.36 -10.90 -3.24
N ALA A 535 -12.05 -10.69 -3.40
CA ALA A 535 -11.10 -11.71 -3.82
C ALA A 535 -10.59 -12.59 -2.67
N SER A 536 -10.85 -12.21 -1.42
CA SER A 536 -10.28 -12.87 -0.24
C SER A 536 -11.34 -13.45 0.69
N ALA A 537 -11.05 -14.61 1.24
CA ALA A 537 -11.87 -15.25 2.26
C ALA A 537 -11.70 -14.56 3.63
N LEU A 538 -12.81 -14.38 4.35
CA LEU A 538 -12.79 -13.78 5.70
C LEU A 538 -12.13 -14.71 6.72
N GLY A 539 -11.10 -14.22 7.42
CA GLY A 539 -10.32 -15.03 8.35
C GLY A 539 -9.60 -16.19 7.65
N GLY A 540 -9.35 -16.01 6.36
CA GLY A 540 -8.83 -17.07 5.48
C GLY A 540 -7.40 -17.44 5.78
N GLY A 541 -6.59 -16.53 6.36
CA GLY A 541 -5.21 -16.82 6.66
C GLY A 541 -4.50 -17.49 5.49
N ASP A 542 -4.16 -18.77 5.63
CA ASP A 542 -3.49 -19.55 4.58
C ASP A 542 -4.35 -19.80 3.33
N ALA A 543 -5.67 -19.73 3.42
CA ALA A 543 -6.55 -19.89 2.24
C ALA A 543 -6.43 -18.72 1.25
N ASN A 544 -5.88 -17.58 1.68
CA ASN A 544 -5.64 -16.41 0.86
C ASN A 544 -4.21 -16.30 0.32
N ILE A 545 -3.37 -17.32 0.57
CA ILE A 545 -2.07 -17.43 -0.09
C ILE A 545 -2.29 -17.56 -1.60
N SER A 546 -1.46 -16.88 -2.38
CA SER A 546 -1.49 -17.00 -3.84
C SER A 546 -1.33 -18.48 -4.26
N PRO A 547 -2.15 -18.97 -5.19
CA PRO A 547 -1.99 -20.33 -5.72
C PRO A 547 -0.66 -20.52 -6.46
N PHE A 548 0.02 -19.44 -6.79
CA PHE A 548 1.33 -19.41 -7.46
C PHE A 548 2.49 -19.18 -6.50
N ALA A 549 2.22 -19.11 -5.18
CA ALA A 549 3.25 -18.84 -4.18
C ALA A 549 4.35 -19.90 -4.23
N ARG A 550 5.61 -19.44 -4.28
CA ARG A 550 6.77 -20.33 -4.33
C ARG A 550 7.01 -20.99 -2.99
N ALA A 551 7.39 -22.26 -3.03
CA ALA A 551 7.81 -23.02 -1.86
C ALA A 551 9.08 -22.39 -1.22
N PRO A 552 9.25 -22.52 0.11
CA PRO A 552 10.45 -22.06 0.80
C PRO A 552 11.68 -22.86 0.37
N LEU A 553 12.84 -22.22 0.40
CA LEU A 553 14.12 -22.92 0.29
C LEU A 553 14.58 -23.38 1.69
N PRO A 554 15.38 -24.45 1.79
CA PRO A 554 15.93 -24.88 3.07
C PRO A 554 16.82 -23.81 3.71
N TYR A 555 16.69 -23.62 5.01
CA TYR A 555 17.52 -22.71 5.81
C TYR A 555 17.65 -23.23 7.25
N VAL A 556 18.54 -22.62 8.02
CA VAL A 556 18.75 -22.89 9.44
C VAL A 556 18.68 -21.57 10.20
N LEU A 557 17.98 -21.54 11.31
CA LEU A 557 17.99 -20.38 12.23
C LEU A 557 19.28 -20.38 13.06
N ASP A 558 19.97 -19.25 13.12
CA ASP A 558 21.28 -19.13 13.81
C ASP A 558 21.22 -19.30 15.33
N ASP A 559 20.04 -19.20 15.96
CA ASP A 559 19.89 -19.31 17.43
C ASP A 559 19.90 -20.73 17.99
N GLY A 560 20.39 -21.74 17.25
CA GLY A 560 20.46 -23.13 17.69
C GLY A 560 19.11 -23.83 17.83
N GLY A 561 18.02 -23.16 17.46
CA GLY A 561 16.70 -23.76 17.31
C GLY A 561 16.62 -24.48 15.98
N ALA A 562 16.67 -25.81 16.00
CA ALA A 562 16.54 -26.63 14.80
C ALA A 562 15.20 -26.27 14.09
N GLY A 563 15.28 -25.43 13.08
CA GLY A 563 14.26 -25.23 12.08
C GLY A 563 14.17 -26.50 11.23
N GLY A 564 13.48 -27.49 11.75
CA GLY A 564 13.26 -28.74 11.04
C GLY A 564 12.31 -28.54 9.90
N ALA A 565 12.69 -28.99 8.70
CA ALA A 565 11.79 -29.24 7.61
C ALA A 565 10.61 -30.10 8.10
N GLY A 566 9.40 -29.55 7.99
CA GLY A 566 8.11 -30.20 8.07
C GLY A 566 7.96 -31.30 9.13
N GLY A 567 7.53 -30.95 10.35
CA GLY A 567 7.04 -31.89 11.32
C GLY A 567 5.91 -31.28 12.14
N ALA A 568 4.71 -31.74 11.93
CA ALA A 568 3.54 -31.45 12.76
C ALA A 568 3.82 -31.91 14.20
N GLY A 569 3.79 -30.98 15.16
CA GLY A 569 3.99 -31.29 16.57
C GLY A 569 3.38 -30.27 17.50
N SER A 570 2.36 -30.71 18.18
CA SER A 570 1.51 -30.19 19.21
C SER A 570 2.12 -29.28 20.27
N GLY A 571 1.40 -28.23 20.62
CA GLY A 571 1.01 -27.61 21.90
C GLY A 571 1.96 -27.67 23.10
N GLY A 572 2.18 -26.52 23.70
CA GLY A 572 2.69 -26.38 25.04
C GLY A 572 2.49 -24.98 25.58
N ALA A 573 1.54 -24.84 26.50
CA ALA A 573 1.22 -23.62 27.22
C ALA A 573 2.24 -23.35 28.34
N GLY A 574 2.55 -22.11 28.62
CA GLY A 574 3.22 -21.74 29.86
C GLY A 574 3.69 -20.30 29.98
N GLY A 575 3.02 -19.51 30.78
CA GLY A 575 3.60 -18.75 31.85
C GLY A 575 3.95 -17.28 31.62
N GLY A 576 3.17 -16.42 32.28
CA GLY A 576 3.22 -14.98 32.31
C GLY A 576 4.44 -14.38 33.06
N GLY A 577 4.62 -13.09 32.84
CA GLY A 577 5.57 -12.24 33.53
C GLY A 577 5.26 -10.78 33.25
N SER A 578 4.98 -10.07 34.30
CA SER A 578 4.46 -8.73 34.47
C SER A 578 5.34 -7.57 34.01
N GLY A 579 4.75 -6.58 33.37
CA GLY A 579 4.70 -5.17 33.62
C GLY A 579 5.99 -4.35 33.77
N ALA A 580 6.21 -3.42 32.83
CA ALA A 580 6.81 -2.13 33.11
C ALA A 580 6.22 -1.12 32.13
N ALA A 581 5.84 0.06 32.64
CA ALA A 581 5.24 1.16 31.94
C ALA A 581 6.20 1.84 30.96
N PRO A 582 5.68 2.42 29.87
CA PRO A 582 6.49 3.06 28.85
C PRO A 582 6.89 4.48 29.24
N PRO A 583 8.03 4.97 28.73
CA PRO A 583 8.39 6.39 28.78
C PRO A 583 7.75 7.15 27.61
N GLU A 584 7.40 8.42 27.90
CA GLU A 584 6.77 9.39 27.03
C GLU A 584 7.60 9.78 25.80
N GLU A 585 6.91 9.90 24.70
CA GLU A 585 6.96 10.67 23.46
C GLU A 585 8.27 11.17 22.84
N SER A 586 8.48 10.83 21.58
CA SER A 586 8.97 11.78 20.54
C SER A 586 8.60 11.26 19.12
N GLY A 587 7.72 12.00 18.45
CA GLY A 587 7.23 11.68 17.13
C GLY A 587 8.23 11.99 16.01
N CYS A 588 8.25 11.14 15.01
CA CYS A 588 8.98 11.33 13.75
C CYS A 588 8.11 12.12 12.77
N SER A 589 8.39 13.40 12.58
CA SER A 589 7.83 14.26 11.54
C SER A 589 8.79 14.30 10.35
N ALA A 590 8.70 13.35 9.45
CA ALA A 590 9.56 13.37 8.27
C ALA A 590 8.93 12.79 6.99
N CYS A 591 7.61 12.87 6.84
CA CYS A 591 6.97 12.48 5.57
C CYS A 591 5.81 13.41 5.20
N THR A 592 5.96 14.70 5.41
CA THR A 592 4.99 15.68 4.91
C THR A 592 5.73 16.88 4.38
N ALA A 593 6.07 16.88 3.11
CA ALA A 593 6.18 18.07 2.26
C ALA A 593 6.75 17.69 0.88
N ALA A 594 5.91 17.27 -0.02
CA ALA A 594 6.17 17.41 -1.44
C ALA A 594 4.81 17.43 -2.16
N GLY A 595 4.14 18.53 -2.11
CA GLY A 595 2.86 18.66 -2.82
C GLY A 595 2.14 19.98 -2.54
N ALA A 596 2.88 21.06 -2.30
CA ALA A 596 2.25 22.37 -2.31
C ALA A 596 3.32 23.43 -2.59
N GLU A 597 3.56 23.75 -3.83
CA GLU A 597 4.06 25.08 -4.17
C GLU A 597 2.93 26.10 -3.96
N ARG A 598 2.78 26.57 -2.73
CA ARG A 598 2.21 27.92 -2.45
C ARG A 598 2.66 28.41 -1.08
N ALA A 599 3.33 29.58 -1.13
CA ALA A 599 3.58 30.52 -0.04
C ALA A 599 4.56 30.08 1.06
N SER A 600 5.75 30.64 0.92
CA SER A 600 6.84 30.75 1.90
C SER A 600 6.39 31.18 3.29
N MET A 601 6.65 30.33 4.30
CA MET A 601 6.99 30.76 5.65
C MET A 601 8.06 29.83 6.23
N PRO A 602 9.01 30.29 7.03
CA PRO A 602 10.24 29.60 7.33
C PRO A 602 10.02 28.45 8.31
N ALA A 603 10.42 27.25 7.89
CA ALA A 603 10.50 26.08 8.76
C ALA A 603 11.74 26.20 9.66
N LEU A 604 11.52 26.44 10.92
CA LEU A 604 12.51 26.26 11.98
C LEU A 604 11.95 25.24 12.97
N GLY A 605 12.55 24.03 13.04
CA GLY A 605 12.48 23.29 14.27
C GLY A 605 12.11 21.81 14.27
N GLY A 606 12.35 21.01 13.21
CA GLY A 606 12.11 19.54 13.26
C GLY A 606 13.34 18.67 13.55
N ALA A 607 14.52 19.10 13.16
CA ALA A 607 15.76 18.32 13.31
C ALA A 607 16.34 18.28 14.74
N GLY A 608 15.87 19.13 15.64
CA GLY A 608 16.42 19.24 17.00
C GLY A 608 16.02 18.13 17.97
N ALA A 609 14.85 17.51 17.80
CA ALA A 609 14.32 16.56 18.77
C ALA A 609 14.93 15.14 18.63
N LEU A 610 15.18 14.67 17.41
CA LEU A 610 15.79 13.35 17.16
C LEU A 610 17.30 13.35 17.51
N LEU A 611 18.02 14.45 17.25
CA LEU A 611 19.40 14.60 17.72
C LEU A 611 19.49 14.62 19.26
N GLY A 612 18.49 15.13 19.95
CA GLY A 612 18.39 15.13 21.41
C GLY A 612 18.33 13.71 22.00
N LEU A 613 17.54 12.82 21.39
CA LEU A 613 17.36 11.46 21.89
C LEU A 613 18.59 10.58 21.61
N ALA A 614 19.19 10.67 20.43
CA ALA A 614 20.42 9.97 20.08
C ALA A 614 21.60 10.43 20.96
N LEU A 615 21.70 11.73 21.26
CA LEU A 615 22.70 12.30 22.16
C LEU A 615 22.47 11.90 23.64
N LEU A 616 21.22 11.76 24.08
CA LEU A 616 20.89 11.28 25.42
C LEU A 616 21.24 9.80 25.62
N MET A 617 20.99 8.97 24.60
CA MET A 617 21.36 7.55 24.64
C MET A 617 22.87 7.35 24.55
N ALA A 618 23.60 8.11 23.73
CA ALA A 618 25.03 8.09 23.66
C ALA A 618 25.70 8.61 24.96
N ARG A 619 25.12 9.59 25.65
CA ARG A 619 25.58 10.06 26.96
C ARG A 619 25.31 9.05 28.09
N ARG A 620 24.21 8.26 28.02
CA ARG A 620 23.97 7.18 28.99
C ARG A 620 24.89 6.01 28.81
N ALA A 621 25.25 5.64 27.58
CA ALA A 621 26.23 4.59 27.30
C ALA A 621 27.65 4.95 27.84
N ARG A 622 28.10 6.22 27.68
CA ARG A 622 29.39 6.69 28.20
C ARG A 622 29.45 6.86 29.72
N ARG A 623 28.35 6.80 30.46
CA ARG A 623 28.34 6.82 31.94
C ARG A 623 28.28 5.42 32.57
N ARG A 624 28.20 4.35 31.76
CA ARG A 624 28.23 2.95 32.21
C ARG A 624 29.46 2.18 31.76
N ALA A 625 30.37 2.80 31.01
CA ALA A 625 31.75 2.41 30.80
C ALA A 625 32.65 3.31 31.66
#